data_ef08fd4d2c9e5fc47a62bc4b6603b658
#
_entry.id   ef08fd4d2c9e5fc47a62bc4b6603b658
#
_cell.length_a   1.000
_cell.length_b   1.000
_cell.length_c   1.000
_cell.angle_alpha   90.00
_cell.angle_beta   90.00
_cell.angle_gamma   90.00
#
_symmetry.space_group_name_H-M   'P 1'
#
loop_
_entity.id
_entity.type
_entity.pdbx_description
1 polymer ?
#
loop_
_entity_poly.entity_id
_entity_poly.type
_entity_poly.pdbx_seq_one_letter_code
_entity_poly.pdbx_strand_id
1 'polypeptide(L)'
;MNSRERKLSRLAFRFGLLGLFGHLIGLVFASLGFNDFNGQGFSFYNVTLSELGQYGHSGLAVVFNGGLFFGSLSLVLFCLFALQICDNPWLYPCLFLSILALLALAITGLFPINVYHLHTLGVEYFFHFAALSVASYLVYLLQQSYVDKRFSGQGSLILCLLSLVIFG
;
A
#
# COMPACT_ATOMS: atom_id res chain seq x y z
N MET A 1 11.01 26.46 -0.44
CA MET A 1 10.23 25.65 -1.41
C MET A 1 9.81 26.55 -2.56
N ASN A 2 10.26 26.26 -3.77
CA ASN A 2 9.95 27.05 -4.96
C ASN A 2 8.52 26.75 -5.50
N SER A 3 8.07 27.46 -6.55
CA SER A 3 6.71 27.29 -7.08
C SER A 3 6.46 25.90 -7.67
N ARG A 4 7.49 25.26 -8.25
CA ARG A 4 7.45 23.91 -8.81
C ARG A 4 7.30 22.86 -7.69
N GLU A 5 8.11 22.95 -6.65
CA GLU A 5 8.06 22.04 -5.50
C GLU A 5 6.68 22.08 -4.82
N ARG A 6 6.11 23.27 -4.66
CA ARG A 6 4.74 23.44 -4.11
C ARG A 6 3.67 22.76 -4.96
N LYS A 7 3.81 22.78 -6.30
CA LYS A 7 2.88 22.09 -7.21
C LYS A 7 3.03 20.57 -7.07
N LEU A 8 4.27 20.06 -7.09
CA LEU A 8 4.56 18.63 -6.95
C LEU A 8 4.09 18.08 -5.60
N SER A 9 4.32 18.79 -4.50
CA SER A 9 3.85 18.42 -3.18
C SER A 9 2.33 18.32 -3.10
N ARG A 10 1.61 19.27 -3.72
CA ARG A 10 0.14 19.21 -3.79
C ARG A 10 -0.36 18.04 -4.63
N LEU A 11 0.33 17.73 -5.73
CA LEU A 11 0.00 16.57 -6.56
C LEU A 11 0.25 15.27 -5.79
N ALA A 12 1.42 15.13 -5.17
CA ALA A 12 1.72 13.99 -4.30
C ALA A 12 0.62 13.79 -3.26
N PHE A 13 0.27 14.82 -2.51
CA PHE A 13 -0.78 14.74 -1.49
C PHE A 13 -2.13 14.28 -2.06
N ARG A 14 -2.56 14.84 -3.21
CA ARG A 14 -3.82 14.46 -3.86
C ARG A 14 -3.83 13.00 -4.30
N PHE A 15 -2.75 12.53 -4.94
CA PHE A 15 -2.65 11.13 -5.36
C PHE A 15 -2.52 10.19 -4.16
N GLY A 16 -1.84 10.61 -3.09
CA GLY A 16 -1.80 9.86 -1.83
C GLY A 16 -3.20 9.67 -1.23
N LEU A 17 -3.97 10.75 -1.11
CA LEU A 17 -5.36 10.66 -0.65
C LEU A 17 -6.23 9.81 -1.57
N LEU A 18 -6.14 10.03 -2.88
CA LEU A 18 -6.92 9.26 -3.86
C LEU A 18 -6.62 7.76 -3.75
N GLY A 19 -5.35 7.39 -3.60
CA GLY A 19 -4.95 6.00 -3.41
C GLY A 19 -5.49 5.39 -2.13
N LEU A 20 -5.35 6.07 -1.01
CA LEU A 20 -5.87 5.61 0.28
C LEU A 20 -7.40 5.47 0.26
N PHE A 21 -8.12 6.45 -0.28
CA PHE A 21 -9.57 6.36 -0.41
C PHE A 21 -10.01 5.26 -1.37
N GLY A 22 -9.27 5.03 -2.46
CA GLY A 22 -9.55 3.93 -3.38
C GLY A 22 -9.49 2.56 -2.70
N HIS A 23 -8.44 2.31 -1.92
CA HIS A 23 -8.31 1.08 -1.13
C HIS A 23 -9.41 0.97 -0.06
N LEU A 24 -9.65 2.05 0.70
CA LEU A 24 -10.66 2.04 1.76
C LEU A 24 -12.07 1.80 1.20
N ILE A 25 -12.44 2.50 0.14
CA ILE A 25 -13.74 2.33 -0.52
C ILE A 25 -13.86 0.89 -1.05
N GLY A 26 -12.84 0.39 -1.75
CA GLY A 26 -12.82 -0.98 -2.25
C GLY A 26 -13.04 -2.00 -1.13
N LEU A 27 -12.30 -1.88 -0.04
CA LEU A 27 -12.41 -2.77 1.12
C LEU A 27 -13.79 -2.68 1.80
N VAL A 28 -14.25 -1.47 2.13
CA VAL A 28 -15.51 -1.27 2.89
C VAL A 28 -16.70 -1.75 2.07
N PHE A 29 -16.83 -1.32 0.82
CA PHE A 29 -17.98 -1.72 0.00
C PHE A 29 -17.99 -3.21 -0.31
N ALA A 30 -16.84 -3.80 -0.61
CA ALA A 30 -16.75 -5.24 -0.87
C ALA A 30 -17.07 -6.05 0.40
N SER A 31 -16.60 -5.62 1.58
CA SER A 31 -16.91 -6.29 2.85
C SER A 31 -18.40 -6.21 3.20
N LEU A 32 -19.05 -5.06 2.97
CA LEU A 32 -20.48 -4.88 3.22
C LEU A 32 -21.36 -5.66 2.22
N GLY A 33 -20.90 -5.81 0.98
CA GLY A 33 -21.62 -6.52 -0.08
C GLY A 33 -21.24 -8.00 -0.23
N PHE A 34 -20.36 -8.52 0.65
CA PHE A 34 -19.92 -9.90 0.59
C PHE A 34 -20.97 -10.85 1.15
N ASN A 35 -21.30 -11.88 0.39
CA ASN A 35 -22.06 -13.03 0.83
C ASN A 35 -21.38 -14.28 0.29
N ASP A 36 -21.02 -15.20 1.17
CA ASP A 36 -20.48 -16.49 0.77
C ASP A 36 -21.55 -17.41 0.14
N PHE A 37 -21.17 -18.60 -0.30
CA PHE A 37 -22.10 -19.58 -0.87
C PHE A 37 -23.18 -20.05 0.11
N ASN A 38 -22.99 -19.84 1.41
CA ASN A 38 -23.93 -20.17 2.47
C ASN A 38 -24.78 -18.95 2.89
N GLY A 39 -24.60 -17.80 2.23
CA GLY A 39 -25.28 -16.55 2.57
C GLY A 39 -24.71 -15.84 3.81
N GLN A 40 -23.50 -16.22 4.25
CA GLN A 40 -22.85 -15.56 5.38
C GLN A 40 -22.07 -14.33 4.93
N GLY A 41 -22.18 -13.26 5.69
CA GLY A 41 -21.46 -12.01 5.46
C GLY A 41 -19.97 -12.15 5.73
N PHE A 42 -19.20 -11.12 5.33
CA PHE A 42 -17.75 -11.07 5.53
C PHE A 42 -17.37 -11.14 7.01
N SER A 43 -16.40 -11.99 7.32
CA SER A 43 -15.79 -12.11 8.64
C SER A 43 -14.28 -12.33 8.51
N PHE A 44 -13.47 -11.50 9.13
CA PHE A 44 -12.00 -11.64 9.14
C PHE A 44 -11.48 -12.95 9.73
N TYR A 45 -12.32 -13.70 10.45
CA TYR A 45 -11.96 -15.00 11.01
C TYR A 45 -12.13 -16.17 10.03
N ASN A 46 -13.04 -16.03 9.06
CA ASN A 46 -13.45 -17.12 8.21
C ASN A 46 -13.16 -16.89 6.72
N VAL A 47 -12.89 -15.63 6.33
CA VAL A 47 -12.76 -15.21 4.93
C VAL A 47 -11.50 -14.38 4.77
N THR A 48 -10.68 -14.71 3.78
CA THR A 48 -9.49 -13.95 3.45
C THR A 48 -9.84 -12.67 2.70
N LEU A 49 -8.99 -11.65 2.77
CA LEU A 49 -9.19 -10.42 1.98
C LEU A 49 -9.21 -10.68 0.48
N SER A 50 -8.47 -11.68 0.00
CA SER A 50 -8.43 -12.06 -1.42
C SER A 50 -9.77 -12.60 -1.93
N GLU A 51 -10.57 -13.23 -1.06
CA GLU A 51 -11.90 -13.73 -1.41
C GLU A 51 -12.91 -12.59 -1.66
N LEU A 52 -12.70 -11.39 -1.10
CA LEU A 52 -13.48 -10.19 -1.46
C LEU A 52 -13.33 -9.84 -2.94
N GLY A 53 -12.18 -10.17 -3.54
CA GLY A 53 -11.91 -9.97 -4.96
C GLY A 53 -12.23 -11.18 -5.85
N GLN A 54 -12.80 -12.26 -5.30
CA GLN A 54 -13.08 -13.48 -6.04
C GLN A 54 -14.37 -13.34 -6.86
N TYR A 55 -14.23 -13.38 -8.19
CA TYR A 55 -15.39 -13.38 -9.09
C TYR A 55 -16.21 -14.66 -8.94
N GLY A 56 -17.54 -14.51 -8.93
CA GLY A 56 -18.49 -15.59 -8.73
C GLY A 56 -18.73 -15.93 -7.25
N HIS A 57 -17.91 -15.38 -6.33
CA HIS A 57 -18.06 -15.56 -4.88
C HIS A 57 -18.46 -14.23 -4.20
N SER A 58 -17.78 -13.15 -4.53
CA SER A 58 -18.10 -11.81 -4.02
C SER A 58 -18.89 -10.99 -5.04
N GLY A 59 -20.06 -10.46 -4.63
CA GLY A 59 -20.90 -9.62 -5.48
C GLY A 59 -20.23 -8.30 -5.88
N LEU A 60 -19.29 -7.79 -5.08
CA LEU A 60 -18.56 -6.55 -5.31
C LEU A 60 -17.05 -6.77 -5.56
N ALA A 61 -16.68 -7.96 -6.06
CA ALA A 61 -15.29 -8.29 -6.40
C ALA A 61 -14.64 -7.23 -7.31
N VAL A 62 -15.38 -6.69 -8.29
CA VAL A 62 -14.90 -5.63 -9.20
C VAL A 62 -14.53 -4.37 -8.43
N VAL A 63 -15.31 -4.00 -7.41
CA VAL A 63 -15.06 -2.79 -6.59
C VAL A 63 -13.80 -2.98 -5.74
N PHE A 64 -13.63 -4.16 -5.13
CA PHE A 64 -12.43 -4.50 -4.37
C PHE A 64 -11.17 -4.48 -5.25
N ASN A 65 -11.19 -5.24 -6.33
CA ASN A 65 -10.06 -5.35 -7.25
C ASN A 65 -9.73 -4.01 -7.93
N GLY A 66 -10.75 -3.24 -8.32
CA GLY A 66 -10.60 -1.88 -8.84
C GLY A 66 -9.99 -0.94 -7.81
N GLY A 67 -10.40 -1.03 -6.55
CA GLY A 67 -9.82 -0.28 -5.43
C GLY A 67 -8.35 -0.60 -5.24
N LEU A 68 -7.97 -1.88 -5.25
CA LEU A 68 -6.56 -2.32 -5.21
C LEU A 68 -5.77 -1.78 -6.40
N PHE A 69 -6.26 -1.95 -7.62
CA PHE A 69 -5.54 -1.56 -8.83
C PHE A 69 -5.36 -0.04 -8.94
N PHE A 70 -6.45 0.73 -8.99
CA PHE A 70 -6.37 2.18 -9.16
C PHE A 70 -5.83 2.89 -7.91
N GLY A 71 -6.13 2.37 -6.72
CA GLY A 71 -5.59 2.87 -5.47
C GLY A 71 -4.07 2.74 -5.44
N SER A 72 -3.54 1.57 -5.79
CA SER A 72 -2.10 1.32 -5.84
C SER A 72 -1.40 2.18 -6.89
N LEU A 73 -1.95 2.31 -8.11
CA LEU A 73 -1.38 3.19 -9.14
C LEU A 73 -1.36 4.66 -8.70
N SER A 74 -2.39 5.10 -7.98
CA SER A 74 -2.42 6.45 -7.41
C SER A 74 -1.31 6.64 -6.37
N LEU A 75 -1.05 5.64 -5.52
CA LEU A 75 0.06 5.68 -4.56
C LEU A 75 1.43 5.59 -5.24
N VAL A 76 1.55 4.88 -6.37
CA VAL A 76 2.77 4.94 -7.21
C VAL A 76 3.04 6.37 -7.67
N LEU A 77 2.02 7.08 -8.17
CA LEU A 77 2.16 8.48 -8.55
C LEU A 77 2.54 9.37 -7.37
N PHE A 78 1.95 9.13 -6.19
CA PHE A 78 2.39 9.78 -4.95
C PHE A 78 3.89 9.59 -4.71
N CYS A 79 4.40 8.36 -4.76
CA CYS A 79 5.82 8.07 -4.55
C CYS A 79 6.71 8.71 -5.63
N LEU A 80 6.29 8.71 -6.89
CA LEU A 80 7.02 9.34 -8.00
C LEU A 80 7.12 10.86 -7.84
N PHE A 81 6.06 11.53 -7.39
CA PHE A 81 6.12 12.96 -7.07
C PHE A 81 6.95 13.23 -5.81
N ALA A 82 6.85 12.36 -4.79
CA ALA A 82 7.68 12.46 -3.59
C ALA A 82 9.17 12.35 -3.91
N LEU A 83 9.57 11.43 -4.79
CA LEU A 83 10.95 11.29 -5.25
C LEU A 83 11.50 12.57 -5.90
N GLN A 84 10.67 13.34 -6.61
CA GLN A 84 11.09 14.57 -7.29
C GLN A 84 11.33 15.76 -6.34
N ILE A 85 10.79 15.70 -5.13
CA ILE A 85 10.92 16.75 -4.11
C ILE A 85 11.70 16.29 -2.88
N CYS A 86 12.19 15.05 -2.90
CA CYS A 86 12.96 14.47 -1.80
C CYS A 86 14.42 14.94 -1.91
N ASP A 87 14.91 15.62 -0.88
CA ASP A 87 16.30 16.08 -0.80
C ASP A 87 17.19 15.10 -0.01
N ASN A 88 16.58 14.12 0.69
CA ASN A 88 17.33 13.19 1.52
C ASN A 88 17.58 11.87 0.81
N PRO A 89 18.86 11.52 0.51
CA PRO A 89 19.18 10.30 -0.24
C PRO A 89 18.80 9.01 0.48
N TRP A 90 18.68 9.02 1.80
CA TRP A 90 18.26 7.84 2.59
C TRP A 90 16.79 7.45 2.41
N LEU A 91 15.96 8.36 1.87
CA LEU A 91 14.55 8.07 1.54
C LEU A 91 14.38 7.44 0.15
N TYR A 92 15.36 7.55 -0.76
CA TYR A 92 15.23 7.01 -2.11
C TYR A 92 14.98 5.50 -2.14
N PRO A 93 15.74 4.65 -1.40
CA PRO A 93 15.48 3.22 -1.39
C PRO A 93 14.07 2.89 -0.89
N CYS A 94 13.60 3.56 0.17
CA CYS A 94 12.26 3.39 0.70
C CYS A 94 11.20 3.70 -0.36
N LEU A 95 11.25 4.87 -0.99
CA LEU A 95 10.28 5.27 -2.01
C LEU A 95 10.32 4.37 -3.24
N PHE A 96 11.51 3.94 -3.68
CA PHE A 96 11.66 3.02 -4.80
C PHE A 96 11.05 1.64 -4.49
N LEU A 97 11.36 1.07 -3.33
CA LEU A 97 10.79 -0.21 -2.88
C LEU A 97 9.27 -0.11 -2.67
N SER A 98 8.77 1.03 -2.19
CA SER A 98 7.33 1.30 -2.10
C SER A 98 6.67 1.27 -3.48
N ILE A 99 7.30 1.84 -4.51
CA ILE A 99 6.79 1.78 -5.89
C ILE A 99 6.69 0.32 -6.35
N LEU A 100 7.72 -0.50 -6.13
CA LEU A 100 7.69 -1.91 -6.51
C LEU A 100 6.59 -2.68 -5.77
N ALA A 101 6.43 -2.46 -4.46
CA ALA A 101 5.37 -3.04 -3.66
C ALA A 101 3.98 -2.65 -4.21
N LEU A 102 3.76 -1.38 -4.48
CA LEU A 102 2.49 -0.87 -4.98
C LEU A 102 2.17 -1.36 -6.40
N LEU A 103 3.17 -1.54 -7.26
CA LEU A 103 3.00 -2.18 -8.56
C LEU A 103 2.62 -3.65 -8.42
N ALA A 104 3.24 -4.39 -7.50
CA ALA A 104 2.86 -5.76 -7.19
C ALA A 104 1.42 -5.84 -6.64
N LEU A 105 1.01 -4.91 -5.77
CA LEU A 105 -0.36 -4.82 -5.28
C LEU A 105 -1.35 -4.45 -6.39
N ALA A 106 -0.98 -3.61 -7.35
CA ALA A 106 -1.79 -3.34 -8.54
C ALA A 106 -1.97 -4.60 -9.39
N ILE A 107 -0.91 -5.42 -9.56
CA ILE A 107 -0.99 -6.72 -10.24
C ILE A 107 -1.98 -7.64 -9.50
N THR A 108 -1.95 -7.67 -8.17
CA THR A 108 -2.90 -8.43 -7.35
C THR A 108 -4.36 -8.01 -7.62
N GLY A 109 -4.62 -6.69 -7.75
CA GLY A 109 -5.94 -6.18 -8.11
C GLY A 109 -6.35 -6.45 -9.57
N LEU A 110 -5.38 -6.48 -10.49
CA LEU A 110 -5.64 -6.79 -11.90
C LEU A 110 -5.93 -8.28 -12.12
N PHE A 111 -5.26 -9.16 -11.38
CA PHE A 111 -5.44 -10.60 -11.44
C PHE A 111 -6.07 -11.09 -10.13
N PRO A 112 -7.41 -11.22 -10.06
CA PRO A 112 -8.09 -11.70 -8.86
C PRO A 112 -7.69 -13.14 -8.54
N ILE A 113 -8.04 -13.62 -7.34
CA ILE A 113 -7.70 -14.97 -6.86
C ILE A 113 -8.13 -16.10 -7.81
N ASN A 114 -9.10 -15.83 -8.70
CA ASN A 114 -9.49 -16.75 -9.76
C ASN A 114 -8.33 -17.08 -10.73
N VAL A 115 -7.37 -16.17 -10.88
CA VAL A 115 -6.13 -16.38 -11.64
C VAL A 115 -5.01 -16.63 -10.64
N TYR A 116 -5.11 -17.73 -9.91
CA TYR A 116 -4.34 -18.05 -8.70
C TYR A 116 -2.84 -17.76 -8.81
N HIS A 117 -2.18 -18.18 -9.88
CA HIS A 117 -0.72 -18.05 -10.03
C HIS A 117 -0.27 -16.58 -10.06
N LEU A 118 -0.91 -15.75 -10.89
CA LEU A 118 -0.54 -14.32 -11.02
C LEU A 118 -0.95 -13.53 -9.79
N HIS A 119 -2.10 -13.87 -9.18
CA HIS A 119 -2.54 -13.27 -7.93
C HIS A 119 -1.53 -13.53 -6.81
N THR A 120 -1.17 -14.80 -6.59
CA THR A 120 -0.22 -15.21 -5.53
C THR A 120 1.13 -14.56 -5.72
N LEU A 121 1.63 -14.51 -6.98
CA LEU A 121 2.89 -13.84 -7.31
C LEU A 121 2.83 -12.34 -6.94
N GLY A 122 1.73 -11.65 -7.27
CA GLY A 122 1.51 -10.25 -6.92
C GLY A 122 1.52 -10.02 -5.39
N VAL A 123 0.81 -10.87 -4.66
CA VAL A 123 0.76 -10.83 -3.18
C VAL A 123 2.15 -11.06 -2.57
N GLU A 124 2.86 -12.07 -3.04
CA GLU A 124 4.19 -12.42 -2.56
C GLU A 124 5.19 -11.27 -2.75
N TYR A 125 5.28 -10.71 -3.94
CA TYR A 125 6.17 -9.57 -4.20
C TYR A 125 5.74 -8.31 -3.47
N PHE A 126 4.42 -8.09 -3.30
CA PHE A 126 3.94 -6.99 -2.47
C PHE A 126 4.50 -7.06 -1.05
N PHE A 127 4.38 -8.20 -0.37
CA PHE A 127 4.88 -8.35 1.00
C PHE A 127 6.40 -8.23 1.07
N HIS A 128 7.15 -8.83 0.16
CA HIS A 128 8.60 -8.72 0.13
C HIS A 128 9.07 -7.26 -0.03
N PHE A 129 8.57 -6.56 -1.04
CA PHE A 129 8.96 -5.18 -1.27
C PHE A 129 8.45 -4.23 -0.19
N ALA A 130 7.27 -4.47 0.38
CA ALA A 130 6.75 -3.68 1.49
C ALA A 130 7.64 -3.82 2.73
N ALA A 131 8.02 -5.04 3.10
CA ALA A 131 8.93 -5.29 4.22
C ALA A 131 10.29 -4.61 4.00
N LEU A 132 10.88 -4.74 2.80
CA LEU A 132 12.14 -4.07 2.46
C LEU A 132 12.00 -2.53 2.48
N SER A 133 10.87 -1.99 2.03
CA SER A 133 10.58 -0.56 2.10
C SER A 133 10.52 -0.06 3.53
N VAL A 134 9.81 -0.78 4.42
CA VAL A 134 9.74 -0.45 5.85
C VAL A 134 11.13 -0.54 6.50
N ALA A 135 11.92 -1.56 6.19
CA ALA A 135 13.30 -1.70 6.68
C ALA A 135 14.18 -0.51 6.22
N SER A 136 14.05 -0.11 4.95
CA SER A 136 14.77 1.07 4.41
C SER A 136 14.34 2.37 5.10
N TYR A 137 13.06 2.51 5.41
CA TYR A 137 12.55 3.67 6.16
C TYR A 137 13.08 3.68 7.61
N LEU A 138 13.19 2.52 8.24
CA LEU A 138 13.81 2.39 9.56
C LEU A 138 15.26 2.87 9.56
N VAL A 139 16.05 2.49 8.53
CA VAL A 139 17.44 2.97 8.37
C VAL A 139 17.47 4.50 8.25
N TYR A 140 16.57 5.07 7.45
CA TYR A 140 16.42 6.53 7.36
C TYR A 140 16.13 7.18 8.72
N LEU A 141 15.20 6.65 9.50
CA LEU A 141 14.86 7.18 10.83
C LEU A 141 16.03 7.09 11.80
N LEU A 142 16.78 5.99 11.79
CA LEU A 142 17.99 5.82 12.61
C LEU A 142 19.06 6.85 12.23
N GLN A 143 19.27 7.08 10.93
CA GLN A 143 20.20 8.08 10.43
C GLN A 143 19.79 9.50 10.86
N GLN A 144 18.51 9.85 10.77
CA GLN A 144 18.00 11.14 11.22
C GLN A 144 18.14 11.32 12.73
N SER A 145 17.84 10.30 13.51
CA SER A 145 18.01 10.31 14.96
C SER A 145 19.48 10.50 15.38
N TYR A 146 20.42 9.96 14.61
CA TYR A 146 21.85 10.12 14.85
C TYR A 146 22.33 11.55 14.54
N VAL A 147 21.83 12.15 13.46
CA VAL A 147 22.22 13.49 13.00
C VAL A 147 21.55 14.58 13.83
N ASP A 148 20.27 14.43 14.15
CA ASP A 148 19.49 15.40 14.90
C ASP A 148 19.05 14.83 16.26
N LYS A 149 19.77 15.19 17.32
CA LYS A 149 19.45 14.77 18.70
C LYS A 149 18.07 15.24 19.21
N ARG A 150 17.42 16.19 18.52
CA ARG A 150 16.06 16.66 18.80
C ARG A 150 14.98 15.89 18.03
N PHE A 151 15.37 14.96 17.19
CA PHE A 151 14.43 14.21 16.38
C PHE A 151 13.55 13.31 17.26
N SER A 152 12.26 13.65 17.35
CA SER A 152 11.25 12.90 18.13
C SER A 152 10.61 11.79 17.32
N GLY A 153 11.38 11.08 16.46
CA GLY A 153 10.89 10.02 15.60
C GLY A 153 10.55 8.70 16.29
N GLN A 154 10.53 8.66 17.63
CA GLN A 154 10.28 7.44 18.42
C GLN A 154 8.97 6.74 18.04
N GLY A 155 7.89 7.49 17.82
CA GLY A 155 6.61 6.93 17.38
C GLY A 155 6.69 6.24 16.01
N SER A 156 7.40 6.83 15.06
CA SER A 156 7.63 6.25 13.73
C SER A 156 8.51 5.01 13.79
N LEU A 157 9.53 4.98 14.66
CA LEU A 157 10.37 3.80 14.89
C LEU A 157 9.55 2.62 15.43
N ILE A 158 8.69 2.87 16.41
CA ILE A 158 7.80 1.84 16.96
C ILE A 158 6.86 1.28 15.89
N LEU A 159 6.23 2.15 15.10
CA LEU A 159 5.34 1.72 14.01
C LEU A 159 6.09 0.90 12.94
N CYS A 160 7.32 1.28 12.58
CA CYS A 160 8.15 0.52 11.65
C CYS A 160 8.51 -0.87 12.21
N LEU A 161 8.90 -0.94 13.48
CA LEU A 161 9.22 -2.23 14.12
C LEU A 161 7.99 -3.13 14.21
N LEU A 162 6.82 -2.58 14.56
CA LEU A 162 5.56 -3.35 14.58
C LEU A 162 5.20 -3.86 13.18
N SER A 163 5.34 -3.04 12.12
CA SER A 163 5.06 -3.49 10.76
C SER A 163 6.03 -4.59 10.30
N LEU A 164 7.31 -4.53 10.65
CA LEU A 164 8.26 -5.61 10.34
C LEU A 164 7.91 -6.93 11.05
N VAL A 165 7.38 -6.87 12.27
CA VAL A 165 6.89 -8.07 12.98
C VAL A 165 5.64 -8.66 12.35
N ILE A 166 4.78 -7.81 11.75
CA ILE A 166 3.54 -8.27 11.10
C ILE A 166 3.83 -8.88 9.72
N PHE A 167 4.84 -8.36 9.00
CA PHE A 167 5.18 -8.79 7.62
C PHE A 167 6.33 -9.82 7.56
N GLY A 168 7.07 -10.03 8.63
CA GLY A 168 8.15 -11.02 8.75
C GLY A 168 7.67 -12.30 9.35
#